data_f7789978426d66ebd3ba13dcbe6626a2
#
_entry.id   f7789978426d66ebd3ba13dcbe6626a2
#
_cell.length_a   1.000
_cell.length_b   1.000
_cell.length_c   1.000
_cell.angle_alpha   90.00
_cell.angle_beta   90.00
_cell.angle_gamma   90.00
#
_symmetry.space_group_name_H-M   'P 1'
#
loop_
_entity.id
_entity.type
_entity.pdbx_description
1 polymer ?
#
loop_
_entity_poly.entity_id
_entity_poly.type
_entity_poly.pdbx_seq_one_letter_code
_entity_poly.pdbx_strand_id
1 'polypeptide(L)'
;LMNEWYSRDISKKVRAMIRQKGNSGQSIASKLPYGYYNTPEDKQTWLIDESAANVVRRIFDLYLNQFFGMYQIARILKAEGIPRPTYHRRMAKGIKVEADDLCVWSASVVRDILQHREYIGDTVNFRTEITSYKNKKVIHNSDDKLKIFPNTHPAIIDKETFQKVQDKISKEIRHTKKVHSYLFADYLYCMDCHSRMHGRQCYLKGGRTLSAYECSTYRKSKGCCFHGVPEMYLQAEVLAKIQNVLAFAKRILPSSGRTSAKRWRNSLTAAKQ
;
A
#
# COMPACT_ATOMS: atom_id res chain seq x y z
N LEU A 1 -31.16 36.45 -0.85
CA LEU A 1 -29.87 37.16 -0.60
C LEU A 1 -29.43 37.08 0.87
N MET A 2 -30.28 37.35 1.88
CA MET A 2 -29.91 37.31 3.31
C MET A 2 -29.46 35.89 3.76
N ASN A 3 -30.21 34.84 3.40
CA ASN A 3 -29.86 33.44 3.78
C ASN A 3 -28.54 32.96 3.17
N GLU A 4 -28.21 33.43 1.97
CA GLU A 4 -26.96 33.06 1.30
C GLU A 4 -25.76 33.76 1.97
N TRP A 5 -25.88 35.01 2.33
CA TRP A 5 -24.85 35.73 3.07
C TRP A 5 -24.59 35.09 4.45
N TYR A 6 -25.65 34.76 5.17
CA TYR A 6 -25.56 34.05 6.46
C TYR A 6 -24.87 32.72 6.36
N SER A 7 -25.24 31.86 5.40
CA SER A 7 -24.60 30.56 5.17
C SER A 7 -23.14 30.71 4.81
N ARG A 8 -22.77 31.73 4.03
CA ARG A 8 -21.37 32.01 3.69
C ARG A 8 -20.55 32.45 4.90
N ASP A 9 -21.12 33.31 5.76
CA ASP A 9 -20.44 33.77 6.97
C ASP A 9 -20.20 32.66 7.97
N ILE A 10 -21.21 31.84 8.26
CA ILE A 10 -21.06 30.62 9.08
C ILE A 10 -19.95 29.75 8.51
N SER A 11 -19.95 29.47 7.21
CA SER A 11 -18.92 28.62 6.60
C SER A 11 -17.53 29.20 6.77
N LYS A 12 -17.33 30.51 6.69
CA LYS A 12 -16.05 31.18 6.95
C LYS A 12 -15.60 30.99 8.41
N LYS A 13 -16.50 31.21 9.36
CA LYS A 13 -16.22 31.07 10.80
C LYS A 13 -15.85 29.66 11.17
N VAL A 14 -16.60 28.65 10.68
CA VAL A 14 -16.32 27.23 10.90
C VAL A 14 -14.95 26.85 10.32
N ARG A 15 -14.60 27.29 9.12
CA ARG A 15 -13.29 27.02 8.52
C ARG A 15 -12.14 27.67 9.29
N ALA A 16 -12.34 28.90 9.77
CA ALA A 16 -11.34 29.59 10.61
C ALA A 16 -11.08 28.80 11.90
N MET A 17 -12.15 28.35 12.57
CA MET A 17 -12.06 27.52 13.77
C MET A 17 -11.34 26.18 13.50
N ILE A 18 -11.68 25.48 12.40
CA ILE A 18 -11.01 24.22 12.02
C ILE A 18 -9.53 24.47 11.74
N ARG A 19 -9.17 25.55 11.05
CA ARG A 19 -7.78 25.92 10.80
C ARG A 19 -7.02 26.22 12.10
N GLN A 20 -7.62 26.96 13.00
CA GLN A 20 -7.03 27.27 14.31
C GLN A 20 -6.76 25.99 15.10
N LYS A 21 -7.76 25.12 15.27
CA LYS A 21 -7.62 23.84 15.96
C LYS A 21 -6.58 22.91 15.29
N GLY A 22 -6.65 22.79 13.97
CA GLY A 22 -5.73 21.95 13.23
C GLY A 22 -4.28 22.44 13.28
N ASN A 23 -4.05 23.74 13.37
CA ASN A 23 -2.72 24.31 13.51
C ASN A 23 -2.16 24.23 14.94
N SER A 24 -3.04 24.15 15.95
CA SER A 24 -2.62 23.99 17.36
C SER A 24 -2.36 22.54 17.78
N GLY A 25 -2.41 21.59 16.84
CA GLY A 25 -2.18 20.18 17.12
C GLY A 25 -3.39 19.39 17.60
N GLN A 26 -4.52 20.07 17.79
CA GLN A 26 -5.77 19.37 18.12
C GLN A 26 -6.26 18.55 16.90
N SER A 27 -6.77 17.35 17.16
CA SER A 27 -7.36 16.55 16.08
C SER A 27 -8.63 17.20 15.54
N ILE A 28 -8.68 17.39 14.22
CA ILE A 28 -9.85 17.87 13.50
C ILE A 28 -10.67 16.75 12.87
N ALA A 29 -10.26 15.49 13.08
CA ALA A 29 -10.94 14.33 12.53
C ALA A 29 -12.33 14.17 13.16
N SER A 30 -13.36 14.05 12.32
CA SER A 30 -14.73 13.78 12.78
C SER A 30 -14.92 12.36 13.31
N LYS A 31 -14.04 11.44 12.91
CA LYS A 31 -14.06 10.02 13.31
C LYS A 31 -12.63 9.58 13.58
N LEU A 32 -12.43 8.91 14.70
CA LEU A 32 -11.14 8.32 15.04
C LEU A 32 -10.80 7.14 14.13
N PRO A 33 -9.53 6.83 13.90
CA PRO A 33 -9.11 5.59 13.25
C PRO A 33 -9.63 4.35 13.99
N TYR A 34 -9.72 3.23 13.30
CA TYR A 34 -10.08 1.95 13.89
C TYR A 34 -9.01 1.53 14.91
N GLY A 35 -9.41 1.10 16.09
CA GLY A 35 -8.49 0.81 17.20
C GLY A 35 -8.38 1.93 18.24
N TYR A 36 -9.00 3.10 17.97
CA TYR A 36 -9.05 4.20 18.93
C TYR A 36 -10.49 4.60 19.24
N TYR A 37 -10.69 5.05 20.46
CA TYR A 37 -11.92 5.70 20.91
C TYR A 37 -11.60 6.90 21.79
N ASN A 38 -12.59 7.73 22.05
CA ASN A 38 -12.52 8.84 23.00
C ASN A 38 -13.73 8.78 23.94
N THR A 39 -13.60 9.40 25.11
CA THR A 39 -14.72 9.53 26.04
C THR A 39 -15.63 10.68 25.58
N PRO A 40 -16.93 10.68 25.96
CA PRO A 40 -17.84 11.80 25.68
C PRO A 40 -17.37 13.12 26.29
N GLU A 41 -16.65 13.06 27.42
CA GLU A 41 -16.17 14.20 28.21
C GLU A 41 -14.92 14.82 27.57
N ASP A 42 -14.00 13.98 27.08
CA ASP A 42 -12.78 14.43 26.42
C ASP A 42 -12.64 13.83 25.02
N LYS A 43 -12.96 14.65 24.03
CA LYS A 43 -12.87 14.28 22.61
C LYS A 43 -11.46 14.42 22.03
N GLN A 44 -10.52 14.99 22.76
CA GLN A 44 -9.16 15.22 22.27
C GLN A 44 -8.21 14.09 22.68
N THR A 45 -8.43 13.48 23.82
CA THR A 45 -7.64 12.34 24.29
C THR A 45 -8.09 11.05 23.62
N TRP A 46 -7.17 10.38 22.95
CA TRP A 46 -7.41 9.11 22.27
C TRP A 46 -6.98 7.96 23.18
N LEU A 47 -7.88 7.01 23.35
CA LEU A 47 -7.65 5.79 24.10
C LEU A 47 -7.65 4.60 23.16
N ILE A 48 -6.88 3.55 23.50
CA ILE A 48 -6.80 2.34 22.68
C ILE A 48 -7.97 1.41 23.01
N ASP A 49 -8.70 1.00 21.98
CA ASP A 49 -9.63 -0.13 22.02
C ASP A 49 -8.83 -1.40 21.71
N GLU A 50 -8.47 -2.16 22.74
CA GLU A 50 -7.61 -3.34 22.59
C GLU A 50 -8.21 -4.40 21.66
N SER A 51 -9.52 -4.55 21.62
CA SER A 51 -10.17 -5.49 20.71
C SER A 51 -9.92 -5.14 19.24
N ALA A 52 -10.09 -3.89 18.89
CA ALA A 52 -9.84 -3.38 17.54
C ALA A 52 -8.33 -3.20 17.27
N ALA A 53 -7.54 -2.80 18.26
CA ALA A 53 -6.09 -2.64 18.14
C ALA A 53 -5.39 -3.97 17.80
N ASN A 54 -5.86 -5.08 18.38
CA ASN A 54 -5.34 -6.41 18.06
C ASN A 54 -5.58 -6.78 16.59
N VAL A 55 -6.72 -6.38 16.02
CA VAL A 55 -6.99 -6.56 14.58
C VAL A 55 -6.05 -5.70 13.74
N VAL A 56 -5.78 -4.46 14.16
CA VAL A 56 -4.81 -3.59 13.49
C VAL A 56 -3.41 -4.22 13.50
N ARG A 57 -2.90 -4.64 14.65
CA ARG A 57 -1.61 -5.34 14.79
C ARG A 57 -1.53 -6.56 13.88
N ARG A 58 -2.61 -7.36 13.85
CA ARG A 58 -2.71 -8.53 12.98
C ARG A 58 -2.67 -8.18 11.49
N ILE A 59 -3.33 -7.10 11.06
CA ILE A 59 -3.27 -6.64 9.65
C ILE A 59 -1.83 -6.30 9.26
N PHE A 60 -1.08 -5.60 10.13
CA PHE A 60 0.32 -5.28 9.90
C PHE A 60 1.19 -6.54 9.84
N ASP A 61 0.97 -7.52 10.73
CA ASP A 61 1.69 -8.80 10.73
C ASP A 61 1.42 -9.61 9.45
N LEU A 62 0.14 -9.79 9.08
CA LEU A 62 -0.25 -10.50 7.86
C LEU A 62 0.39 -9.87 6.60
N TYR A 63 0.47 -8.55 6.55
CA TYR A 63 1.04 -7.85 5.42
C TYR A 63 2.57 -7.93 5.40
N LEU A 64 3.25 -7.73 6.53
CA LEU A 64 4.71 -7.63 6.61
C LEU A 64 5.38 -9.01 6.67
N ASN A 65 4.96 -9.87 7.58
CA ASN A 65 5.63 -11.12 7.92
C ASN A 65 5.10 -12.32 7.13
N GLN A 66 3.81 -12.34 6.82
CA GLN A 66 3.18 -13.44 6.08
C GLN A 66 3.01 -13.11 4.58
N PHE A 67 3.38 -11.91 4.15
CA PHE A 67 3.40 -11.46 2.75
C PHE A 67 2.05 -11.55 2.03
N PHE A 68 0.93 -11.50 2.76
CA PHE A 68 -0.38 -11.48 2.13
C PHE A 68 -0.67 -10.11 1.49
N GLY A 69 -1.26 -10.13 0.29
CA GLY A 69 -1.76 -8.92 -0.36
C GLY A 69 -3.02 -8.38 0.35
N MET A 70 -3.29 -7.08 0.24
CA MET A 70 -4.40 -6.40 0.91
C MET A 70 -5.77 -7.07 0.67
N TYR A 71 -6.00 -7.61 -0.54
CA TYR A 71 -7.22 -8.35 -0.86
C TYR A 71 -7.31 -9.69 -0.13
N GLN A 72 -6.19 -10.41 0.01
CA GLN A 72 -6.13 -11.67 0.75
C GLN A 72 -6.38 -11.45 2.24
N ILE A 73 -5.78 -10.39 2.82
CA ILE A 73 -6.02 -9.98 4.21
C ILE A 73 -7.50 -9.70 4.45
N ALA A 74 -8.14 -8.94 3.55
CA ALA A 74 -9.58 -8.67 3.64
C ALA A 74 -10.42 -9.96 3.63
N ARG A 75 -10.03 -10.98 2.83
CA ARG A 75 -10.69 -12.29 2.82
C ARG A 75 -10.49 -13.08 4.11
N ILE A 76 -9.27 -13.04 4.67
CA ILE A 76 -8.96 -13.72 5.95
C ILE A 76 -9.82 -13.12 7.06
N LEU A 77 -9.85 -11.79 7.20
CA LEU A 77 -10.64 -11.11 8.22
C LEU A 77 -12.15 -11.39 8.07
N LYS A 78 -12.63 -11.49 6.82
CA LYS A 78 -14.02 -11.90 6.55
C LYS A 78 -14.28 -13.34 6.99
N ALA A 79 -13.40 -14.27 6.66
CA ALA A 79 -13.54 -15.68 7.01
C ALA A 79 -13.53 -15.92 8.54
N GLU A 80 -12.80 -15.07 9.27
CA GLU A 80 -12.73 -15.10 10.73
C GLU A 80 -13.93 -14.41 11.42
N GLY A 81 -14.87 -13.85 10.66
CA GLY A 81 -16.03 -13.18 11.19
C GLY A 81 -15.73 -11.85 11.90
N ILE A 82 -14.60 -11.21 11.61
CA ILE A 82 -14.20 -9.96 12.25
C ILE A 82 -15.02 -8.80 11.68
N PRO A 83 -15.75 -8.02 12.54
CA PRO A 83 -16.53 -6.88 12.07
C PRO A 83 -15.64 -5.80 11.44
N ARG A 84 -16.03 -5.26 10.30
CA ARG A 84 -15.31 -4.14 9.69
C ARG A 84 -15.42 -2.86 10.54
N PRO A 85 -14.50 -1.90 10.43
CA PRO A 85 -14.41 -0.71 11.29
C PRO A 85 -15.71 0.07 11.48
N THR A 86 -16.52 0.18 10.43
CA THR A 86 -17.81 0.90 10.50
C THR A 86 -18.80 0.19 11.41
N TYR A 87 -18.86 -1.14 11.36
CA TYR A 87 -19.81 -1.92 12.16
C TYR A 87 -19.32 -2.11 13.60
N HIS A 88 -18.02 -2.32 13.80
CA HIS A 88 -17.43 -2.34 15.13
C HIS A 88 -17.81 -1.07 15.92
N ARG A 89 -17.68 0.10 15.28
CA ARG A 89 -18.05 1.39 15.89
C ARG A 89 -19.57 1.52 16.15
N ARG A 90 -20.42 0.95 15.29
CA ARG A 90 -21.88 0.93 15.51
C ARG A 90 -22.25 0.02 16.68
N MET A 91 -21.64 -1.15 16.76
CA MET A 91 -21.84 -2.10 17.86
C MET A 91 -21.41 -1.50 19.20
N ALA A 92 -20.26 -0.82 19.24
CA ALA A 92 -19.79 -0.11 20.43
C ALA A 92 -20.77 1.00 20.91
N LYS A 93 -21.63 1.53 20.00
CA LYS A 93 -22.69 2.48 20.33
C LYS A 93 -24.04 1.83 20.63
N GLY A 94 -24.11 0.50 20.74
CA GLY A 94 -25.35 -0.25 20.98
C GLY A 94 -26.33 -0.25 19.79
N ILE A 95 -25.91 0.15 18.59
CA ILE A 95 -26.75 0.16 17.39
C ILE A 95 -26.83 -1.27 16.84
N LYS A 96 -28.03 -1.83 16.76
CA LYS A 96 -28.26 -3.13 16.10
C LYS A 96 -27.86 -3.04 14.64
N VAL A 97 -27.12 -4.04 14.16
CA VAL A 97 -26.63 -4.13 12.78
C VAL A 97 -27.08 -5.47 12.20
N GLU A 98 -27.68 -5.43 11.01
CA GLU A 98 -28.05 -6.64 10.27
C GLU A 98 -26.82 -7.43 9.85
N ALA A 99 -26.94 -8.77 9.85
CA ALA A 99 -25.80 -9.69 9.84
C ALA A 99 -25.05 -9.78 8.51
N ASP A 100 -25.71 -9.53 7.38
CA ASP A 100 -25.18 -9.90 6.06
C ASP A 100 -23.93 -9.13 5.60
N ASP A 101 -23.74 -7.90 6.10
CA ASP A 101 -22.63 -7.04 5.69
C ASP A 101 -21.53 -6.80 6.75
N LEU A 102 -21.71 -7.34 7.96
CA LEU A 102 -20.87 -7.06 9.13
C LEU A 102 -19.38 -7.24 8.87
N CYS A 103 -19.03 -8.34 8.21
CA CYS A 103 -17.63 -8.78 8.05
C CYS A 103 -17.09 -8.57 6.63
N VAL A 104 -17.74 -7.76 5.79
CA VAL A 104 -17.29 -7.51 4.42
C VAL A 104 -16.16 -6.48 4.41
N TRP A 105 -14.94 -6.96 4.58
CA TRP A 105 -13.74 -6.15 4.44
C TRP A 105 -13.41 -5.92 2.97
N SER A 106 -12.85 -4.76 2.64
CA SER A 106 -12.33 -4.45 1.30
C SER A 106 -10.83 -4.18 1.35
N ALA A 107 -10.15 -4.41 0.24
CA ALA A 107 -8.72 -4.11 0.12
C ALA A 107 -8.41 -2.62 0.33
N SER A 108 -9.36 -1.71 0.03
CA SER A 108 -9.21 -0.28 0.31
C SER A 108 -9.18 0.02 1.80
N VAL A 109 -10.06 -0.58 2.60
CA VAL A 109 -10.06 -0.41 4.07
C VAL A 109 -8.78 -0.93 4.69
N VAL A 110 -8.27 -2.09 4.22
CA VAL A 110 -6.98 -2.63 4.67
C VAL A 110 -5.83 -1.68 4.30
N ARG A 111 -5.85 -1.13 3.08
CA ARG A 111 -4.87 -0.13 2.64
C ARG A 111 -4.90 1.12 3.52
N ASP A 112 -6.08 1.65 3.77
CA ASP A 112 -6.25 2.85 4.61
C ASP A 112 -5.66 2.61 6.00
N ILE A 113 -5.91 1.44 6.61
CA ILE A 113 -5.32 1.06 7.90
C ILE A 113 -3.78 1.02 7.80
N LEU A 114 -3.21 0.38 6.79
CA LEU A 114 -1.76 0.27 6.62
C LEU A 114 -1.06 1.62 6.37
N GLN A 115 -1.78 2.63 5.83
CA GLN A 115 -1.24 3.95 5.50
C GLN A 115 -1.54 5.03 6.54
N HIS A 116 -2.37 4.76 7.54
CA HIS A 116 -2.72 5.73 8.57
C HIS A 116 -1.58 5.93 9.58
N ARG A 117 -0.94 7.08 9.50
CA ARG A 117 0.18 7.46 10.38
C ARG A 117 -0.24 7.62 11.85
N GLU A 118 -1.52 7.76 12.09
CA GLU A 118 -2.08 7.85 13.43
C GLU A 118 -1.78 6.59 14.27
N TYR A 119 -1.52 5.44 13.65
CA TYR A 119 -1.17 4.21 14.38
C TYR A 119 0.19 4.25 15.08
N ILE A 120 1.07 5.18 14.70
CA ILE A 120 2.35 5.40 15.40
C ILE A 120 2.29 6.54 16.44
N GLY A 121 1.08 7.02 16.76
CA GLY A 121 0.85 8.06 17.75
C GLY A 121 0.89 9.50 17.21
N ASP A 122 0.94 9.69 15.90
CA ASP A 122 1.01 11.01 15.27
C ASP A 122 -0.40 11.48 14.86
N THR A 123 -0.75 12.75 15.15
CA THR A 123 -1.97 13.36 14.62
C THR A 123 -1.67 13.98 13.26
N VAL A 124 -2.46 13.62 12.24
CA VAL A 124 -2.33 14.19 10.88
C VAL A 124 -3.59 14.99 10.54
N ASN A 125 -3.42 16.29 10.43
CA ASN A 125 -4.49 17.22 10.11
C ASN A 125 -4.45 17.65 8.63
N PHE A 126 -5.58 18.17 8.13
CA PHE A 126 -5.74 18.72 6.79
C PHE A 126 -5.54 17.74 5.63
N ARG A 127 -5.84 16.44 5.82
CA ARG A 127 -5.80 15.44 4.72
C ARG A 127 -6.73 15.79 3.57
N THR A 128 -7.86 16.40 3.90
CA THR A 128 -8.89 16.78 2.92
C THR A 128 -9.39 18.19 3.14
N GLU A 129 -9.78 18.83 2.06
CA GLU A 129 -10.40 20.14 2.07
C GLU A 129 -11.69 20.14 1.23
N ILE A 130 -12.71 20.90 1.68
CA ILE A 130 -13.94 21.12 0.92
C ILE A 130 -13.77 22.41 0.14
N THR A 131 -13.98 22.38 -1.18
CA THR A 131 -13.75 23.49 -2.11
C THR A 131 -14.51 24.74 -1.71
N SER A 132 -15.81 24.64 -1.45
CA SER A 132 -16.65 25.78 -1.07
C SER A 132 -17.91 25.34 -0.33
N TYR A 133 -18.64 26.31 0.27
CA TYR A 133 -19.91 26.01 0.91
C TYR A 133 -21.00 25.57 -0.09
N LYS A 134 -20.93 26.05 -1.34
CA LYS A 134 -21.81 25.63 -2.44
C LYS A 134 -21.38 24.30 -3.07
N ASN A 135 -20.06 24.11 -3.26
CA ASN A 135 -19.51 22.89 -3.84
C ASN A 135 -18.84 22.05 -2.74
N LYS A 136 -19.57 21.05 -2.26
CA LYS A 136 -19.12 20.12 -1.20
C LYS A 136 -18.10 19.07 -1.70
N LYS A 137 -17.51 19.25 -2.89
CA LYS A 137 -16.48 18.35 -3.40
C LYS A 137 -15.29 18.33 -2.44
N VAL A 138 -14.97 17.13 -1.98
CA VAL A 138 -13.81 16.86 -1.15
C VAL A 138 -12.58 16.71 -2.06
N ILE A 139 -11.52 17.44 -1.76
CA ILE A 139 -10.22 17.34 -2.42
C ILE A 139 -9.23 16.80 -1.41
N HIS A 140 -8.41 15.84 -1.83
CA HIS A 140 -7.27 15.37 -1.05
C HIS A 140 -6.12 16.37 -1.21
N ASN A 141 -5.58 16.83 -0.11
CA ASN A 141 -4.44 17.73 -0.10
C ASN A 141 -3.14 16.96 -0.41
N SER A 142 -2.17 17.64 -1.00
CA SER A 142 -0.80 17.14 -1.16
C SER A 142 -0.09 17.12 0.20
N ASP A 143 0.99 16.35 0.30
CA ASP A 143 1.74 16.14 1.54
C ASP A 143 2.26 17.45 2.15
N ASP A 144 2.56 18.46 1.33
CA ASP A 144 3.03 19.79 1.77
C ASP A 144 2.01 20.55 2.63
N LYS A 145 0.71 20.25 2.45
CA LYS A 145 -0.39 20.90 3.20
C LYS A 145 -0.75 20.18 4.47
N LEU A 146 -0.23 18.97 4.66
CA LEU A 146 -0.50 18.19 5.86
C LEU A 146 0.22 18.80 7.06
N LYS A 147 -0.46 18.83 8.20
CA LYS A 147 0.14 19.17 9.49
C LYS A 147 0.23 17.90 10.33
N ILE A 148 1.47 17.52 10.64
CA ILE A 148 1.77 16.30 11.40
C ILE A 148 2.30 16.70 12.77
N PHE A 149 1.65 16.21 13.80
CA PHE A 149 2.03 16.43 15.20
C PHE A 149 2.43 15.08 15.81
N PRO A 150 3.71 14.88 16.13
CA PRO A 150 4.20 13.59 16.61
C PRO A 150 3.82 13.34 18.07
N ASN A 151 3.62 12.05 18.40
CA ASN A 151 3.42 11.56 19.76
C ASN A 151 2.28 12.24 20.52
N THR A 152 1.15 12.47 19.87
CA THR A 152 -0.02 13.11 20.48
C THR A 152 -0.93 12.12 21.21
N HIS A 153 -0.81 10.84 20.95
CA HIS A 153 -1.62 9.77 21.54
C HIS A 153 -0.85 8.44 21.60
N PRO A 154 -1.31 7.44 22.36
CA PRO A 154 -0.64 6.14 22.46
C PRO A 154 -0.58 5.45 21.10
N ALA A 155 0.60 4.92 20.73
CA ALA A 155 0.81 4.18 19.49
C ALA A 155 0.30 2.74 19.60
N ILE A 156 -0.36 2.23 18.55
CA ILE A 156 -0.73 0.81 18.41
C ILE A 156 0.38 0.02 17.73
N ILE A 157 1.10 0.66 16.79
CA ILE A 157 2.19 0.08 15.99
C ILE A 157 3.46 0.89 16.23
N ASP A 158 4.59 0.24 16.31
CA ASP A 158 5.90 0.89 16.39
C ASP A 158 6.29 1.55 15.06
N LYS A 159 7.11 2.60 15.17
CA LYS A 159 7.54 3.41 14.00
C LYS A 159 8.33 2.60 12.97
N GLU A 160 9.13 1.64 13.45
CA GLU A 160 9.96 0.81 12.57
C GLU A 160 9.09 -0.13 11.71
N THR A 161 8.13 -0.83 12.31
CA THR A 161 7.17 -1.69 11.61
C THR A 161 6.34 -0.88 10.61
N PHE A 162 5.86 0.29 11.00
CA PHE A 162 5.13 1.18 10.10
C PHE A 162 5.98 1.58 8.89
N GLN A 163 7.23 1.99 9.10
CA GLN A 163 8.11 2.39 8.01
C GLN A 163 8.38 1.23 7.04
N LYS A 164 8.65 0.02 7.54
CA LYS A 164 8.80 -1.18 6.71
C LYS A 164 7.58 -1.45 5.82
N VAL A 165 6.38 -1.22 6.37
CA VAL A 165 5.13 -1.34 5.61
C VAL A 165 5.03 -0.27 4.53
N GLN A 166 5.34 1.01 4.83
CA GLN A 166 5.31 2.09 3.82
C GLN A 166 6.31 1.82 2.69
N ASP A 167 7.53 1.37 3.01
CA ASP A 167 8.56 1.02 2.03
C ASP A 167 8.09 -0.13 1.13
N LYS A 168 7.40 -1.12 1.70
CA LYS A 168 6.83 -2.22 0.92
C LYS A 168 5.71 -1.75 0.00
N ILE A 169 4.77 -0.93 0.50
CA ILE A 169 3.67 -0.37 -0.30
C ILE A 169 4.20 0.48 -1.46
N SER A 170 5.25 1.29 -1.22
CA SER A 170 5.86 2.12 -2.26
C SER A 170 6.54 1.32 -3.36
N LYS A 171 7.08 0.14 -3.01
CA LYS A 171 7.74 -0.80 -3.94
C LYS A 171 6.76 -1.73 -4.64
N GLU A 172 5.55 -1.90 -4.12
CA GLU A 172 4.53 -2.72 -4.77
C GLU A 172 4.16 -2.11 -6.12
N ILE A 173 4.74 -2.70 -7.18
CA ILE A 173 4.29 -2.43 -8.54
C ILE A 173 2.88 -3.00 -8.65
N ARG A 174 1.91 -2.18 -9.02
CA ARG A 174 0.53 -2.61 -9.27
C ARG A 174 0.54 -3.69 -10.35
N HIS A 175 0.61 -4.94 -9.92
CA HIS A 175 0.30 -6.05 -10.81
C HIS A 175 -1.19 -5.95 -11.14
N THR A 176 -1.54 -5.34 -12.29
CA THR A 176 -2.85 -5.55 -12.90
C THR A 176 -3.08 -7.05 -12.95
N LYS A 177 -4.32 -7.51 -12.70
CA LYS A 177 -4.72 -8.93 -12.79
C LYS A 177 -4.18 -9.51 -14.10
N LYS A 178 -2.98 -10.08 -14.07
CA LYS A 178 -2.39 -10.74 -15.22
C LYS A 178 -2.72 -12.21 -15.07
N VAL A 179 -3.53 -12.72 -15.97
CA VAL A 179 -3.71 -14.16 -16.20
C VAL A 179 -2.37 -14.80 -16.59
N HIS A 180 -1.39 -13.98 -16.96
CA HIS A 180 -0.07 -14.39 -17.43
C HIS A 180 1.04 -13.62 -16.71
N SER A 181 1.99 -14.33 -16.09
CA SER A 181 3.21 -13.73 -15.54
C SER A 181 4.25 -13.61 -16.65
N TYR A 182 4.80 -12.41 -16.83
CA TYR A 182 5.88 -12.16 -17.79
C TYR A 182 7.22 -12.20 -17.05
N LEU A 183 8.11 -13.09 -17.48
CA LEU A 183 9.37 -13.39 -16.78
C LEU A 183 10.28 -12.17 -16.60
N PHE A 184 10.31 -11.27 -17.60
CA PHE A 184 11.20 -10.11 -17.61
C PHE A 184 10.47 -8.77 -17.40
N ALA A 185 9.25 -8.76 -16.82
CA ALA A 185 8.38 -7.58 -16.78
C ALA A 185 9.03 -6.33 -16.18
N ASP A 186 9.88 -6.48 -15.17
CA ASP A 186 10.44 -5.36 -14.41
C ASP A 186 11.91 -5.09 -14.72
N TYR A 187 12.50 -5.88 -15.61
CA TYR A 187 13.93 -5.83 -15.94
C TYR A 187 14.22 -5.19 -17.30
N LEU A 188 13.20 -5.00 -18.15
CA LEU A 188 13.37 -4.52 -19.50
C LEU A 188 13.09 -3.01 -19.63
N TYR A 189 13.99 -2.32 -20.32
CA TYR A 189 13.88 -0.91 -20.64
C TYR A 189 14.09 -0.68 -22.16
N CYS A 190 13.38 0.28 -22.70
CA CYS A 190 13.56 0.70 -24.08
C CYS A 190 14.90 1.45 -24.23
N MET A 191 15.70 1.08 -25.23
CA MET A 191 17.01 1.72 -25.44
C MET A 191 16.90 3.19 -25.87
N ASP A 192 15.81 3.56 -26.58
CA ASP A 192 15.66 4.92 -27.11
C ASP A 192 15.09 5.89 -26.08
N CYS A 193 14.03 5.51 -25.38
CA CYS A 193 13.34 6.41 -24.44
C CYS A 193 13.53 6.05 -22.96
N HIS A 194 14.30 5.02 -22.65
CA HIS A 194 14.59 4.51 -21.31
C HIS A 194 13.36 4.20 -20.46
N SER A 195 12.16 4.14 -21.05
CA SER A 195 10.95 3.74 -20.39
C SER A 195 10.87 2.23 -20.21
N ARG A 196 10.24 1.76 -19.13
CA ARG A 196 10.01 0.32 -18.91
C ARG A 196 9.22 -0.29 -20.07
N MET A 197 9.52 -1.54 -20.40
CA MET A 197 8.73 -2.32 -21.34
C MET A 197 7.64 -3.10 -20.62
N HIS A 198 6.44 -3.15 -21.21
CA HIS A 198 5.29 -3.88 -20.70
C HIS A 198 5.11 -5.21 -21.44
N GLY A 199 4.84 -6.27 -20.67
CA GLY A 199 4.43 -7.54 -21.24
C GLY A 199 3.04 -7.44 -21.90
N ARG A 200 2.87 -8.05 -23.07
CA ARG A 200 1.59 -8.21 -23.77
C ARG A 200 1.45 -9.62 -24.34
N GLN A 201 0.22 -10.09 -24.46
CA GLN A 201 -0.09 -11.29 -25.26
C GLN A 201 -0.45 -10.87 -26.68
N CYS A 202 0.20 -11.51 -27.65
CA CYS A 202 -0.15 -11.40 -29.07
C CYS A 202 -0.93 -12.66 -29.46
N TYR A 203 -2.10 -12.47 -30.04
CA TYR A 203 -2.91 -13.56 -30.56
C TYR A 203 -2.53 -13.81 -32.02
N LEU A 204 -2.04 -15.00 -32.32
CA LEU A 204 -1.70 -15.43 -33.66
C LEU A 204 -2.88 -16.13 -34.31
N LYS A 205 -2.89 -16.16 -35.65
CA LYS A 205 -3.86 -16.95 -36.42
C LYS A 205 -3.79 -18.41 -35.94
N GLY A 206 -4.96 -19.03 -35.68
CA GLY A 206 -5.05 -20.39 -35.15
C GLY A 206 -5.09 -20.51 -33.62
N GLY A 207 -5.41 -19.42 -32.91
CA GLY A 207 -5.64 -19.45 -31.43
C GLY A 207 -4.40 -19.55 -30.57
N ARG A 208 -3.21 -19.56 -31.18
CA ARG A 208 -1.93 -19.57 -30.44
C ARG A 208 -1.67 -18.19 -29.84
N THR A 209 -1.17 -18.14 -28.62
CA THR A 209 -0.77 -16.92 -27.92
C THR A 209 0.76 -16.83 -27.82
N LEU A 210 1.31 -15.66 -28.08
CA LEU A 210 2.72 -15.34 -27.95
C LEU A 210 2.90 -14.24 -26.89
N SER A 211 3.76 -14.48 -25.92
CA SER A 211 4.17 -13.45 -24.95
C SER A 211 5.25 -12.58 -25.56
N ALA A 212 5.08 -11.27 -25.48
CA ALA A 212 6.03 -10.29 -25.98
C ALA A 212 6.11 -9.07 -25.06
N TYR A 213 7.15 -8.28 -25.19
CA TYR A 213 7.33 -7.00 -24.48
C TYR A 213 7.25 -5.84 -25.46
N GLU A 214 6.66 -4.75 -25.04
CA GLU A 214 6.42 -3.54 -25.83
C GLU A 214 6.78 -2.28 -25.03
N CYS A 215 7.35 -1.27 -25.69
CA CYS A 215 7.70 0.00 -25.06
C CYS A 215 6.47 0.72 -24.47
N SER A 216 6.57 1.16 -23.22
CA SER A 216 5.50 1.87 -22.51
C SER A 216 5.12 3.18 -23.16
N THR A 217 6.12 3.96 -23.60
CA THR A 217 5.92 5.27 -24.22
C THR A 217 5.22 5.14 -25.57
N TYR A 218 5.63 4.15 -26.38
CA TYR A 218 4.92 3.84 -27.63
C TYR A 218 3.46 3.48 -27.36
N ARG A 219 3.22 2.61 -26.40
CA ARG A 219 1.86 2.15 -26.05
C ARG A 219 0.95 3.29 -25.58
N LYS A 220 1.46 4.22 -24.78
CA LYS A 220 0.65 5.29 -24.14
C LYS A 220 0.43 6.49 -25.07
N SER A 221 1.47 7.00 -25.67
CA SER A 221 1.47 8.31 -26.33
C SER A 221 2.02 8.32 -27.75
N LYS A 222 2.49 7.18 -28.28
CA LYS A 222 3.21 7.10 -29.56
C LYS A 222 4.46 8.00 -29.62
N GLY A 223 4.96 8.44 -28.46
CA GLY A 223 6.14 9.30 -28.34
C GLY A 223 7.49 8.59 -28.53
N CYS A 224 7.48 7.30 -28.90
CA CYS A 224 8.65 6.50 -29.23
C CYS A 224 8.34 5.62 -30.44
N CYS A 225 9.34 5.08 -31.11
CA CYS A 225 9.16 4.09 -32.16
C CYS A 225 8.64 2.76 -31.58
N PHE A 226 8.06 1.94 -32.46
CA PHE A 226 7.61 0.61 -32.03
C PHE A 226 8.81 -0.29 -31.73
N HIS A 227 8.93 -0.68 -30.47
CA HIS A 227 9.89 -1.68 -30.02
C HIS A 227 9.12 -2.83 -29.38
N GLY A 228 9.14 -3.99 -30.04
CA GLY A 228 8.50 -5.21 -29.56
C GLY A 228 9.46 -6.38 -29.62
N VAL A 229 9.61 -7.12 -28.51
CA VAL A 229 10.49 -8.30 -28.44
C VAL A 229 9.70 -9.49 -27.91
N PRO A 230 9.65 -10.62 -28.64
CA PRO A 230 9.05 -11.84 -28.14
C PRO A 230 9.82 -12.39 -26.93
N GLU A 231 9.09 -12.89 -25.93
CA GLU A 231 9.66 -13.40 -24.67
C GLU A 231 10.63 -14.58 -24.92
N MET A 232 10.30 -15.44 -25.87
CA MET A 232 11.11 -16.60 -26.22
C MET A 232 12.53 -16.25 -26.67
N TYR A 233 12.72 -15.13 -27.40
CA TYR A 233 14.05 -14.67 -27.81
C TYR A 233 14.86 -14.22 -26.60
N LEU A 234 14.25 -13.47 -25.68
CA LEU A 234 14.91 -13.02 -24.45
C LEU A 234 15.31 -14.22 -23.56
N GLN A 235 14.43 -15.20 -23.47
CA GLN A 235 14.74 -16.44 -22.72
C GLN A 235 15.96 -17.16 -23.30
N ALA A 236 16.01 -17.32 -24.62
CA ALA A 236 17.11 -17.97 -25.30
C ALA A 236 18.44 -17.20 -25.09
N GLU A 237 18.43 -15.88 -25.27
CA GLU A 237 19.61 -15.02 -25.08
C GLU A 237 20.13 -15.04 -23.65
N VAL A 238 19.23 -14.89 -22.66
CA VAL A 238 19.59 -14.88 -21.26
C VAL A 238 20.15 -16.24 -20.84
N LEU A 239 19.52 -17.33 -21.27
CA LEU A 239 20.01 -18.70 -21.01
C LEU A 239 21.40 -18.92 -21.59
N ALA A 240 21.63 -18.51 -22.85
CA ALA A 240 22.94 -18.64 -23.49
C ALA A 240 24.03 -17.86 -22.72
N LYS A 241 23.72 -16.63 -22.27
CA LYS A 241 24.64 -15.83 -21.46
C LYS A 241 24.95 -16.48 -20.11
N ILE A 242 23.93 -17.01 -19.41
CA ILE A 242 24.11 -17.71 -18.14
C ILE A 242 24.98 -18.97 -18.34
N GLN A 243 24.72 -19.74 -19.40
CA GLN A 243 25.50 -20.94 -19.71
C GLN A 243 26.97 -20.60 -19.99
N ASN A 244 27.23 -19.52 -20.73
CA ASN A 244 28.59 -19.05 -21.00
C ASN A 244 29.31 -18.63 -19.72
N VAL A 245 28.64 -17.87 -18.83
CA VAL A 245 29.22 -17.49 -17.53
C VAL A 245 29.51 -18.72 -16.67
N LEU A 246 28.60 -19.69 -16.64
CA LEU A 246 28.82 -20.97 -15.89
C LEU A 246 29.97 -21.78 -16.47
N ALA A 247 30.08 -21.86 -17.80
CA ALA A 247 31.20 -22.53 -18.47
C ALA A 247 32.53 -21.83 -18.17
N PHE A 248 32.56 -20.50 -18.18
CA PHE A 248 33.72 -19.72 -17.81
C PHE A 248 34.09 -19.91 -16.33
N ALA A 249 33.12 -19.84 -15.41
CA ALA A 249 33.36 -20.11 -14.00
C ALA A 249 33.90 -21.51 -13.70
N LYS A 250 33.41 -22.53 -14.42
CA LYS A 250 33.91 -23.90 -14.33
C LYS A 250 35.37 -24.04 -14.81
N ARG A 251 35.80 -23.20 -15.77
CA ARG A 251 37.20 -23.21 -16.25
C ARG A 251 38.16 -22.55 -15.24
N ILE A 252 37.71 -21.50 -14.54
CA ILE A 252 38.53 -20.75 -13.58
C ILE A 252 38.54 -21.41 -12.22
N LEU A 253 37.47 -22.12 -11.83
CA LEU A 253 37.37 -22.88 -10.56
C LEU A 253 37.53 -24.37 -10.86
N PRO A 254 38.77 -24.88 -11.04
CA PRO A 254 38.96 -26.30 -11.14
C PRO A 254 38.55 -26.96 -9.81
N SER A 255 37.98 -28.11 -9.87
CA SER A 255 37.28 -28.97 -8.93
C SER A 255 37.83 -29.16 -7.50
N SER A 256 38.52 -28.20 -6.91
CA SER A 256 38.96 -28.22 -5.49
C SER A 256 37.86 -27.78 -4.48
N GLY A 257 36.63 -27.61 -4.93
CA GLY A 257 35.58 -26.91 -4.19
C GLY A 257 34.60 -27.77 -3.38
N ARG A 258 34.80 -29.08 -3.14
CA ARG A 258 33.89 -29.80 -2.21
C ARG A 258 34.13 -29.48 -0.73
N THR A 259 35.28 -28.96 -0.38
CA THR A 259 35.63 -28.56 1.00
C THR A 259 35.14 -27.14 1.35
N SER A 260 35.07 -26.25 0.38
CA SER A 260 34.66 -24.83 0.61
C SER A 260 33.18 -24.70 0.92
N ALA A 261 32.30 -25.44 0.24
CA ALA A 261 30.86 -25.36 0.46
C ALA A 261 30.42 -25.91 1.84
N LYS A 262 31.16 -26.85 2.42
CA LYS A 262 30.97 -27.30 3.81
C LYS A 262 31.42 -26.21 4.81
N ARG A 263 32.50 -25.50 4.52
CA ARG A 263 33.01 -24.41 5.38
C ARG A 263 32.06 -23.22 5.47
N TRP A 264 31.45 -22.83 4.36
CA TRP A 264 30.42 -21.76 4.33
C TRP A 264 29.12 -22.15 5.06
N ARG A 265 28.69 -23.42 4.95
CA ARG A 265 27.52 -23.89 5.70
C ARG A 265 27.75 -23.89 7.21
N ASN A 266 28.95 -24.27 7.65
CA ASN A 266 29.29 -24.30 9.07
C ASN A 266 29.51 -22.92 9.68
N SER A 267 29.99 -21.94 8.91
CA SER A 267 30.06 -20.54 9.38
C SER A 267 28.69 -19.85 9.48
N LEU A 268 27.70 -20.23 8.66
CA LEU A 268 26.33 -19.72 8.76
C LEU A 268 25.54 -20.33 9.94
N THR A 269 25.90 -21.55 10.38
CA THR A 269 25.30 -22.16 11.58
C THR A 269 25.94 -21.67 12.87
N ALA A 270 27.21 -21.31 12.87
CA ALA A 270 27.91 -20.72 14.02
C ALA A 270 27.54 -19.26 14.31
N ALA A 271 27.00 -18.52 13.34
CA ALA A 271 26.53 -17.14 13.51
C ALA A 271 25.06 -17.05 13.99
N LYS A 272 24.42 -18.18 14.30
CA LYS A 272 23.04 -18.27 14.79
C LYS A 272 22.94 -18.82 16.23
N GLN A 273 24.04 -19.01 16.91
CA GLN A 273 24.14 -19.20 18.35
C GLN A 273 24.74 -17.94 19.00
#